data_17830f87eb1b5e3734fcdbd490ab58b8
#
_entry.id   17830f87eb1b5e3734fcdbd490ab58b8
#
_cell.length_a   1.000
_cell.length_b   1.000
_cell.length_c   1.000
_cell.angle_alpha   90.00
_cell.angle_beta   90.00
_cell.angle_gamma   90.00
#
_symmetry.space_group_name_H-M   'P 1'
#
loop_
_entity.id
_entity.type
_entity.pdbx_description
1 polymer ?
#
loop_
_entity_poly.entity_id
_entity_poly.type
_entity_poly.pdbx_seq_one_letter_code
_entity_poly.pdbx_strand_id
1 'polypeptide(L)'
;IYKGGSLNQIMIDPNMLSAANSIGGLNLGEDGILWMATENGLYSLRLSDRKIEAYHNVMEEKHVCSFKNIARIGSMLYLGTMGQGIISFDTQTKEFARFVDVGCNVISSLSGDGKSLLYVGTDGNGVHFVSTDKKKVVRSMRHETGKDETLRSNSVYSVLVDKEGLIWVGFYQLGLDYTLYQSGLFSTYT
;
A
#
# COMPACT_ATOMS: atom_id res chain seq x y z
N ILE A 1 1.09 -24.03 -10.40
CA ILE A 1 1.52 -25.43 -10.48
C ILE A 1 2.94 -25.48 -9.97
N TYR A 2 3.11 -25.99 -8.75
CA TYR A 2 4.42 -26.15 -8.10
C TYR A 2 5.16 -27.33 -8.75
N LYS A 3 6.18 -27.07 -9.54
CA LYS A 3 7.05 -28.12 -10.09
C LYS A 3 8.28 -28.24 -9.18
N GLY A 4 8.21 -29.15 -8.20
CA GLY A 4 9.36 -29.80 -7.55
C GLY A 4 10.53 -28.92 -7.10
N GLY A 5 10.29 -27.72 -6.60
CA GLY A 5 11.32 -26.86 -6.04
C GLY A 5 11.38 -26.99 -4.52
N SER A 6 12.56 -26.84 -3.91
CA SER A 6 12.72 -26.72 -2.46
C SER A 6 12.09 -25.40 -1.97
N LEU A 7 11.38 -25.45 -0.83
CA LEU A 7 10.96 -24.25 -0.12
C LEU A 7 12.20 -23.61 0.53
N ASN A 8 12.52 -22.37 0.13
CA ASN A 8 13.58 -21.60 0.74
C ASN A 8 12.95 -20.61 1.72
N GLN A 9 13.43 -20.60 2.95
CA GLN A 9 13.04 -19.66 3.99
C GLN A 9 14.09 -18.55 4.09
N ILE A 10 13.64 -17.31 4.10
CA ILE A 10 14.47 -16.13 4.31
C ILE A 10 13.90 -15.39 5.52
N MET A 11 14.73 -15.15 6.51
CA MET A 11 14.42 -14.32 7.67
C MET A 11 15.20 -13.01 7.55
N ILE A 12 14.55 -11.89 7.81
CA ILE A 12 15.18 -10.56 7.84
C ILE A 12 16.08 -10.46 9.09
N ASP A 13 15.57 -10.94 10.21
CA ASP A 13 16.25 -11.00 11.50
C ASP A 13 16.30 -12.45 11.99
N PRO A 14 17.45 -12.97 12.45
CA PRO A 14 17.55 -14.31 13.05
C PRO A 14 16.61 -14.54 14.24
N ASN A 15 16.24 -13.48 14.96
CA ASN A 15 15.21 -13.56 15.99
C ASN A 15 13.82 -13.69 15.34
N MET A 16 13.22 -14.86 15.44
CA MET A 16 11.90 -15.14 14.83
C MET A 16 10.78 -14.20 15.29
N LEU A 17 10.88 -13.65 16.50
CA LEU A 17 9.89 -12.73 17.08
C LEU A 17 10.20 -11.27 16.76
N SER A 18 11.22 -10.98 15.95
CA SER A 18 11.54 -9.62 15.55
C SER A 18 10.43 -9.02 14.69
N ALA A 19 10.05 -7.78 14.98
CA ALA A 19 9.10 -6.99 14.18
C ALA A 19 9.57 -6.84 12.72
N ALA A 20 10.87 -6.98 12.42
CA ALA A 20 11.40 -7.01 11.07
C ALA A 20 10.86 -8.20 10.24
N ASN A 21 10.55 -9.32 10.89
CA ASN A 21 9.99 -10.50 10.23
C ASN A 21 8.46 -10.42 10.04
N SER A 22 7.79 -9.39 10.59
CA SER A 22 6.36 -9.13 10.39
C SER A 22 6.16 -8.31 9.11
N ILE A 23 5.93 -9.01 8.01
CA ILE A 23 5.84 -8.41 6.68
C ILE A 23 4.38 -8.04 6.38
N GLY A 24 4.10 -6.75 6.20
CA GLY A 24 2.80 -6.22 5.83
C GLY A 24 2.57 -6.15 4.32
N GLY A 25 3.65 -5.96 3.55
CA GLY A 25 3.54 -5.86 2.09
C GLY A 25 4.85 -6.11 1.36
N LEU A 26 4.73 -6.58 0.11
CA LEU A 26 5.85 -6.89 -0.77
C LEU A 26 5.71 -6.16 -2.09
N ASN A 27 6.82 -5.68 -2.64
CA ASN A 27 6.87 -5.11 -3.99
C ASN A 27 8.17 -5.54 -4.67
N LEU A 28 8.06 -6.29 -5.75
CA LEU A 28 9.21 -6.70 -6.57
C LEU A 28 9.43 -5.68 -7.69
N GLY A 29 10.62 -5.06 -7.72
CA GLY A 29 11.04 -4.18 -8.79
C GLY A 29 11.59 -4.94 -10.00
N GLU A 30 11.58 -4.28 -11.16
CA GLU A 30 12.22 -4.81 -12.39
C GLU A 30 13.74 -4.93 -12.25
N ASP A 31 14.33 -4.21 -11.29
CA ASP A 31 15.73 -4.25 -10.89
C ASP A 31 16.12 -5.52 -10.10
N GLY A 32 15.19 -6.46 -9.88
CA GLY A 32 15.40 -7.66 -9.10
C GLY A 32 15.54 -7.42 -7.61
N ILE A 33 15.08 -6.27 -7.13
CA ILE A 33 15.02 -5.93 -5.70
C ILE A 33 13.61 -6.15 -5.19
N LEU A 34 13.47 -7.02 -4.20
CA LEU A 34 12.22 -7.19 -3.46
C LEU A 34 12.20 -6.24 -2.26
N TRP A 35 11.27 -5.30 -2.28
CA TRP A 35 11.00 -4.39 -1.18
C TRP A 35 9.98 -4.99 -0.23
N MET A 36 10.24 -4.86 1.07
CA MET A 36 9.45 -5.46 2.15
C MET A 36 9.07 -4.37 3.15
N ALA A 37 7.79 -4.05 3.21
CA ALA A 37 7.20 -3.20 4.24
C ALA A 37 7.00 -4.04 5.50
N THR A 38 7.61 -3.66 6.62
CA THR A 38 7.57 -4.43 7.87
C THR A 38 7.16 -3.58 9.06
N GLU A 39 6.89 -4.22 10.19
CA GLU A 39 6.60 -3.51 11.45
C GLU A 39 7.84 -2.80 12.04
N ASN A 40 9.03 -3.05 11.52
CA ASN A 40 10.27 -2.41 11.94
C ASN A 40 10.97 -1.64 10.82
N GLY A 41 10.22 -1.08 9.87
CA GLY A 41 10.75 -0.27 8.79
C GLY A 41 10.63 -0.90 7.41
N LEU A 42 11.37 -0.37 6.47
CA LEU A 42 11.45 -0.83 5.09
C LEU A 42 12.74 -1.63 4.88
N TYR A 43 12.63 -2.76 4.24
CA TYR A 43 13.79 -3.59 3.88
C TYR A 43 13.82 -3.87 2.38
N SER A 44 15.02 -4.04 1.85
CA SER A 44 15.21 -4.54 0.48
C SER A 44 15.97 -5.85 0.50
N LEU A 45 15.59 -6.78 -0.36
CA LEU A 45 16.30 -8.02 -0.64
C LEU A 45 16.69 -8.03 -2.11
N ARG A 46 17.99 -8.00 -2.38
CA ARG A 46 18.49 -8.20 -3.74
C ARG A 46 18.50 -9.70 -4.07
N LEU A 47 17.75 -10.09 -5.10
CA LEU A 47 17.55 -11.51 -5.41
C LEU A 47 18.82 -12.20 -5.94
N SER A 48 19.74 -11.47 -6.58
CA SER A 48 20.96 -12.02 -7.19
C SER A 48 21.97 -12.56 -6.16
N ASP A 49 22.15 -11.88 -5.05
CA ASP A 49 23.15 -12.20 -4.01
C ASP A 49 22.52 -12.40 -2.61
N ARG A 50 21.21 -12.27 -2.50
CA ARG A 50 20.42 -12.37 -1.26
C ARG A 50 20.82 -11.34 -0.20
N LYS A 51 21.40 -10.21 -0.61
CA LYS A 51 21.74 -9.15 0.31
C LYS A 51 20.50 -8.42 0.80
N ILE A 52 20.36 -8.29 2.12
CA ILE A 52 19.29 -7.54 2.77
C ILE A 52 19.86 -6.20 3.26
N GLU A 53 19.13 -5.11 3.02
CA GLU A 53 19.42 -3.79 3.54
C GLU A 53 18.19 -3.23 4.26
N ALA A 54 18.43 -2.55 5.39
CA ALA A 54 17.38 -1.95 6.23
C ALA A 54 17.34 -0.43 6.04
N TYR A 55 16.13 0.12 5.99
CA TYR A 55 15.86 1.55 5.92
C TYR A 55 14.85 1.91 7.00
N HIS A 56 15.25 2.75 7.95
CA HIS A 56 14.44 3.14 9.07
C HIS A 56 14.04 4.61 8.95
N ASN A 57 12.75 4.87 8.91
CA ASN A 57 12.22 6.22 9.07
C ASN A 57 12.01 6.49 10.55
N VAL A 58 12.82 7.38 11.11
CA VAL A 58 12.71 7.85 12.49
C VAL A 58 12.01 9.21 12.44
N MET A 59 10.68 9.22 12.51
CA MET A 59 9.90 10.43 12.62
C MET A 59 9.80 10.83 14.10
N GLU A 60 9.74 12.10 14.37
CA GLU A 60 9.62 12.94 15.59
C GLU A 60 9.68 12.29 17.00
N GLU A 61 9.41 11.00 17.18
CA GLU A 61 9.30 10.33 18.49
C GLU A 61 10.30 9.19 18.74
N LYS A 62 11.39 9.11 18.02
CA LYS A 62 12.42 8.04 18.14
C LYS A 62 11.93 6.61 17.88
N HIS A 63 10.71 6.42 17.38
CA HIS A 63 10.19 5.11 17.01
C HIS A 63 10.31 4.87 15.50
N VAL A 64 10.74 3.69 15.13
CA VAL A 64 10.77 3.27 13.72
C VAL A 64 9.34 3.11 13.22
N CYS A 65 9.04 3.68 12.05
CA CYS A 65 7.71 3.56 11.44
C CYS A 65 7.40 2.10 11.10
N SER A 66 6.22 1.66 11.49
CA SER A 66 5.63 0.38 11.08
C SER A 66 4.87 0.57 9.76
N PHE A 67 5.24 -0.20 8.75
CA PHE A 67 4.61 -0.18 7.43
C PHE A 67 3.76 -1.43 7.20
N LYS A 68 2.50 -1.24 6.83
CA LYS A 68 1.50 -2.31 6.65
C LYS A 68 1.24 -2.66 5.20
N ASN A 69 1.51 -1.76 4.29
CA ASN A 69 1.35 -1.98 2.86
C ASN A 69 2.32 -1.12 2.06
N ILE A 70 2.51 -1.48 0.78
CA ILE A 70 3.48 -0.86 -0.11
C ILE A 70 2.93 -0.83 -1.54
N ALA A 71 3.07 0.30 -2.21
CA ALA A 71 2.88 0.43 -3.66
C ALA A 71 4.09 1.13 -4.28
N ARG A 72 4.36 0.84 -5.56
CA ARG A 72 5.47 1.47 -6.31
C ARG A 72 4.94 2.18 -7.54
N ILE A 73 5.45 3.39 -7.79
CA ILE A 73 5.26 4.13 -9.05
C ILE A 73 6.62 4.72 -9.42
N GLY A 74 7.21 4.26 -10.50
CA GLY A 74 8.56 4.63 -10.90
C GLY A 74 9.62 4.27 -9.85
N SER A 75 10.44 5.24 -9.45
CA SER A 75 11.43 5.09 -8.38
C SER A 75 10.87 5.26 -6.97
N MET A 76 9.62 5.72 -6.85
CA MET A 76 9.01 6.00 -5.55
C MET A 76 8.25 4.79 -5.00
N LEU A 77 8.50 4.48 -3.73
CA LEU A 77 7.66 3.59 -2.93
C LEU A 77 6.73 4.44 -2.05
N TYR A 78 5.48 4.03 -1.97
CA TYR A 78 4.47 4.59 -1.08
C TYR A 78 4.14 3.56 -0.04
N LEU A 79 4.25 3.94 1.22
CA LEU A 79 4.17 3.06 2.38
C LEU A 79 3.00 3.52 3.25
N GLY A 80 2.05 2.63 3.46
CA GLY A 80 0.91 2.89 4.33
C GLY A 80 1.20 2.51 5.77
N THR A 81 0.78 3.36 6.69
CA THR A 81 0.98 3.19 8.14
C THR A 81 -0.34 3.08 8.89
N MET A 82 -0.25 2.62 10.13
CA MET A 82 -1.37 2.57 11.08
C MET A 82 -1.29 3.76 12.06
N GLY A 83 -1.47 4.99 11.54
CA GLY A 83 -1.51 6.19 12.39
C GLY A 83 -0.67 7.38 11.93
N GLN A 84 0.15 7.22 10.88
CA GLN A 84 0.98 8.31 10.35
C GLN A 84 0.66 8.65 8.88
N GLY A 85 -0.39 8.04 8.32
CA GLY A 85 -0.79 8.25 6.93
C GLY A 85 0.15 7.58 5.94
N ILE A 86 0.47 8.27 4.85
CA ILE A 86 1.31 7.75 3.76
C ILE A 86 2.71 8.35 3.87
N ILE A 87 3.70 7.46 3.85
CA ILE A 87 5.13 7.83 3.78
C ILE A 87 5.63 7.46 2.38
N SER A 88 6.33 8.36 1.72
CA SER A 88 7.06 8.07 0.48
C SER A 88 8.52 7.75 0.77
N PHE A 89 9.12 6.90 -0.07
CA PHE A 89 10.53 6.57 -0.05
C PHE A 89 11.07 6.58 -1.47
N ASP A 90 12.11 7.36 -1.70
CA ASP A 90 12.79 7.38 -2.99
C ASP A 90 13.86 6.28 -3.02
N THR A 91 13.73 5.33 -3.95
CA THR A 91 14.68 4.22 -4.08
C THR A 91 16.05 4.64 -4.61
N GLN A 92 16.19 5.85 -5.13
CA GLN A 92 17.48 6.40 -5.61
C GLN A 92 18.22 7.16 -4.50
N THR A 93 17.56 8.13 -3.85
CA THR A 93 18.16 8.94 -2.78
C THR A 93 18.16 8.24 -1.42
N LYS A 94 17.32 7.21 -1.25
CA LYS A 94 17.10 6.49 0.01
C LYS A 94 16.47 7.35 1.12
N GLU A 95 15.74 8.37 0.73
CA GLU A 95 15.12 9.32 1.64
C GLU A 95 13.63 9.04 1.83
N PHE A 96 13.17 9.21 3.07
CA PHE A 96 11.77 9.18 3.45
C PHE A 96 11.20 10.59 3.50
N ALA A 97 9.92 10.73 3.14
CA ALA A 97 9.16 11.96 3.32
C ALA A 97 7.70 11.67 3.66
N ARG A 98 7.05 12.55 4.40
CA ARG A 98 5.58 12.54 4.48
C ARG A 98 5.02 12.79 3.08
N PHE A 99 3.97 12.05 2.74
CA PHE A 99 3.33 12.24 1.45
C PHE A 99 2.04 13.06 1.60
N VAL A 100 0.99 12.72 0.89
CA VAL A 100 -0.27 13.47 0.87
C VAL A 100 -1.14 13.08 2.04
N ASP A 101 -1.70 14.07 2.73
CA ASP A 101 -2.76 13.85 3.71
C ASP A 101 -4.08 13.52 3.00
N VAL A 102 -4.65 12.37 3.33
CA VAL A 102 -5.94 11.90 2.81
C VAL A 102 -7.07 12.05 3.85
N GLY A 103 -6.82 12.80 4.93
CA GLY A 103 -7.77 13.00 6.02
C GLY A 103 -8.00 11.75 6.87
N CYS A 104 -7.10 10.78 6.78
CA CYS A 104 -7.07 9.58 7.62
C CYS A 104 -5.64 9.09 7.76
N ASN A 105 -5.23 8.79 8.98
CA ASN A 105 -3.88 8.33 9.27
C ASN A 105 -3.73 6.80 9.23
N VAL A 106 -4.84 6.06 9.14
CA VAL A 106 -4.84 4.59 9.05
C VAL A 106 -5.01 4.20 7.59
N ILE A 107 -3.91 3.80 6.97
CA ILE A 107 -3.86 3.38 5.57
C ILE A 107 -3.93 1.86 5.51
N SER A 108 -5.07 1.34 5.10
CA SER A 108 -5.35 -0.09 5.05
C SER A 108 -4.83 -0.76 3.78
N SER A 109 -4.78 -0.02 2.66
CA SER A 109 -4.34 -0.56 1.38
C SER A 109 -3.80 0.52 0.45
N LEU A 110 -2.82 0.15 -0.37
CA LEU A 110 -2.28 0.99 -1.45
C LEU A 110 -2.21 0.19 -2.75
N SER A 111 -2.63 0.80 -3.85
CA SER A 111 -2.48 0.26 -5.20
C SER A 111 -2.08 1.38 -6.16
N GLY A 112 -1.19 1.13 -7.10
CA GLY A 112 -0.75 2.11 -8.09
C GLY A 112 -1.17 1.70 -9.50
N ASP A 113 -1.45 2.67 -10.38
CA ASP A 113 -1.72 2.43 -11.80
C ASP A 113 -0.44 2.23 -12.64
N GLY A 114 0.72 2.25 -11.99
CA GLY A 114 2.04 2.19 -12.63
C GLY A 114 2.45 3.47 -13.35
N LYS A 115 1.64 4.53 -13.32
CA LYS A 115 1.89 5.82 -14.00
C LYS A 115 2.01 6.96 -13.00
N SER A 116 0.90 7.47 -12.51
CA SER A 116 0.88 8.66 -11.64
C SER A 116 -0.30 8.70 -10.66
N LEU A 117 -1.13 7.66 -10.61
CA LEU A 117 -2.22 7.57 -9.65
C LEU A 117 -1.95 6.50 -8.60
N LEU A 118 -2.05 6.91 -7.36
CA LEU A 118 -2.06 6.05 -6.18
C LEU A 118 -3.48 5.97 -5.63
N TYR A 119 -3.98 4.76 -5.48
CA TYR A 119 -5.29 4.46 -4.90
C TYR A 119 -5.08 4.06 -3.45
N VAL A 120 -5.72 4.78 -2.56
CA VAL A 120 -5.49 4.72 -1.12
C VAL A 120 -6.77 4.29 -0.42
N GLY A 121 -6.78 3.08 0.09
CA GLY A 121 -7.82 2.59 0.99
C GLY A 121 -7.51 3.02 2.42
N THR A 122 -8.53 3.48 3.13
CA THR A 122 -8.41 3.95 4.52
C THR A 122 -9.41 3.25 5.42
N ASP A 123 -9.08 3.15 6.69
CA ASP A 123 -10.03 2.68 7.70
C ASP A 123 -10.83 3.87 8.26
N GLY A 124 -12.02 4.07 7.67
CA GLY A 124 -13.00 5.07 8.11
C GLY A 124 -13.17 6.29 7.20
N ASN A 125 -12.37 6.47 6.13
CA ASN A 125 -12.50 7.64 5.22
C ASN A 125 -12.68 7.27 3.75
N GLY A 126 -12.92 5.99 3.44
CA GLY A 126 -13.16 5.50 2.08
C GLY A 126 -11.90 5.32 1.25
N VAL A 127 -12.02 5.53 -0.06
CA VAL A 127 -10.93 5.42 -1.04
C VAL A 127 -10.57 6.81 -1.59
N HIS A 128 -9.28 7.09 -1.66
CA HIS A 128 -8.74 8.34 -2.21
C HIS A 128 -7.86 8.07 -3.42
N PHE A 129 -8.02 8.89 -4.45
CA PHE A 129 -7.19 8.90 -5.65
C PHE A 129 -6.18 10.04 -5.50
N VAL A 130 -4.92 9.70 -5.43
CA VAL A 130 -3.84 10.66 -5.20
C VAL A 130 -2.97 10.76 -6.43
N SER A 131 -2.88 11.95 -7.02
CA SER A 131 -1.90 12.21 -8.07
C SER A 131 -0.51 12.33 -7.44
N THR A 132 0.40 11.46 -7.86
CA THR A 132 1.78 11.47 -7.36
C THR A 132 2.57 12.66 -7.90
N ASP A 133 2.31 13.08 -9.14
CA ASP A 133 2.95 14.24 -9.77
C ASP A 133 2.51 15.56 -9.13
N LYS A 134 1.20 15.70 -8.90
CA LYS A 134 0.61 16.91 -8.30
C LYS A 134 0.66 16.90 -6.78
N LYS A 135 1.03 15.79 -6.19
CA LYS A 135 1.05 15.56 -4.72
C LYS A 135 -0.25 16.03 -4.03
N LYS A 136 -1.39 15.59 -4.56
CA LYS A 136 -2.70 15.94 -4.01
C LYS A 136 -3.76 14.87 -4.26
N VAL A 137 -4.77 14.84 -3.41
CA VAL A 137 -5.99 14.07 -3.64
C VAL A 137 -6.73 14.70 -4.82
N VAL A 138 -7.02 13.90 -5.85
CA VAL A 138 -7.75 14.33 -7.06
C VAL A 138 -9.19 13.87 -7.06
N ARG A 139 -9.51 12.81 -6.30
CA ARG A 139 -10.87 12.28 -6.12
C ARG A 139 -10.94 11.49 -4.82
N SER A 140 -12.12 11.45 -4.22
CA SER A 140 -12.43 10.58 -3.09
C SER A 140 -13.75 9.86 -3.35
N MET A 141 -13.84 8.63 -2.87
CA MET A 141 -15.05 7.83 -2.89
C MET A 141 -15.36 7.42 -1.46
N ARG A 142 -16.59 7.67 -1.03
CA ARG A 142 -17.05 7.41 0.34
C ARG A 142 -18.43 6.79 0.36
N HIS A 143 -18.73 6.13 1.46
CA HIS A 143 -20.10 5.76 1.78
C HIS A 143 -20.89 7.01 2.16
N GLU A 144 -22.06 7.18 1.55
CA GLU A 144 -23.04 8.22 1.92
C GLU A 144 -24.39 7.57 2.22
N THR A 145 -24.83 7.69 3.46
CA THR A 145 -26.09 7.09 3.90
C THR A 145 -27.28 7.62 3.09
N GLY A 146 -28.10 6.70 2.58
CA GLY A 146 -29.31 7.04 1.80
C GLY A 146 -29.01 7.41 0.34
N LYS A 147 -27.79 7.25 -0.14
CA LYS A 147 -27.45 7.36 -1.55
C LYS A 147 -27.05 6.00 -2.11
N ASP A 148 -27.70 5.62 -3.19
CA ASP A 148 -27.26 4.52 -4.03
C ASP A 148 -25.98 4.92 -4.79
N GLU A 149 -25.21 3.94 -5.30
CA GLU A 149 -24.00 4.18 -6.08
C GLU A 149 -22.85 4.85 -5.29
N THR A 150 -22.80 4.64 -3.98
CA THR A 150 -21.68 5.01 -3.12
C THR A 150 -20.98 3.77 -2.57
N LEU A 151 -19.80 3.93 -1.95
CA LEU A 151 -19.14 2.80 -1.28
C LEU A 151 -20.08 2.20 -0.22
N ARG A 152 -20.01 0.89 -0.07
CA ARG A 152 -20.75 0.13 0.95
C ARG A 152 -20.33 0.51 2.38
N SER A 153 -19.05 0.91 2.56
CA SER A 153 -18.49 1.35 3.84
C SER A 153 -17.31 2.30 3.63
N ASN A 154 -17.06 3.15 4.61
CA ASN A 154 -15.84 3.98 4.66
C ASN A 154 -14.63 3.24 5.24
N SER A 155 -14.84 2.08 5.91
CA SER A 155 -13.75 1.21 6.36
C SER A 155 -13.37 0.25 5.24
N VAL A 156 -12.40 0.67 4.45
CA VAL A 156 -11.85 -0.10 3.33
C VAL A 156 -10.77 -1.04 3.84
N TYR A 157 -10.80 -2.30 3.42
CA TYR A 157 -9.81 -3.30 3.80
C TYR A 157 -8.75 -3.50 2.72
N SER A 158 -9.16 -3.51 1.46
CA SER A 158 -8.25 -3.64 0.33
C SER A 158 -8.72 -2.82 -0.87
N VAL A 159 -7.78 -2.36 -1.67
CA VAL A 159 -8.03 -1.72 -2.97
C VAL A 159 -7.09 -2.31 -4.01
N LEU A 160 -7.61 -2.60 -5.19
CA LEU A 160 -6.84 -3.11 -6.32
C LEU A 160 -7.30 -2.40 -7.59
N VAL A 161 -6.36 -2.01 -8.43
CA VAL A 161 -6.66 -1.58 -9.80
C VAL A 161 -6.14 -2.64 -10.75
N ASP A 162 -7.03 -3.16 -11.58
CA ASP A 162 -6.66 -4.16 -12.55
C ASP A 162 -6.14 -3.55 -13.86
N LYS A 163 -5.73 -4.41 -14.80
CA LYS A 163 -5.16 -3.98 -16.08
C LYS A 163 -6.18 -3.29 -16.99
N GLU A 164 -7.47 -3.47 -16.74
CA GLU A 164 -8.58 -2.87 -17.49
C GLU A 164 -8.99 -1.51 -16.89
N GLY A 165 -8.42 -1.15 -15.75
CA GLY A 165 -8.69 0.09 -15.04
C GLY A 165 -9.92 0.01 -14.12
N LEU A 166 -10.43 -1.21 -13.87
CA LEU A 166 -11.43 -1.43 -12.83
C LEU A 166 -10.77 -1.29 -11.46
N ILE A 167 -11.47 -0.60 -10.58
CA ILE A 167 -11.07 -0.40 -9.20
C ILE A 167 -11.93 -1.33 -8.35
N TRP A 168 -11.29 -2.27 -7.69
CA TRP A 168 -11.89 -3.23 -6.78
C TRP A 168 -11.66 -2.77 -5.35
N VAL A 169 -12.72 -2.72 -4.55
CA VAL A 169 -12.68 -2.28 -3.16
C VAL A 169 -13.27 -3.38 -2.29
N GLY A 170 -12.42 -3.97 -1.45
CA GLY A 170 -12.81 -5.02 -0.51
C GLY A 170 -13.06 -4.44 0.89
N PHE A 171 -14.07 -4.98 1.58
CA PHE A 171 -14.46 -4.59 2.92
C PHE A 171 -14.39 -5.77 3.88
N TYR A 172 -14.21 -5.48 5.16
CA TYR A 172 -14.28 -6.52 6.19
C TYR A 172 -15.72 -7.01 6.34
N GLN A 173 -15.96 -8.30 6.05
CA GLN A 173 -17.27 -8.98 6.16
C GLN A 173 -18.44 -8.36 5.36
N LEU A 174 -18.17 -7.41 4.47
CA LEU A 174 -19.21 -6.76 3.65
C LEU A 174 -19.07 -7.05 2.14
N GLY A 175 -18.16 -7.97 1.75
CA GLY A 175 -17.93 -8.31 0.35
C GLY A 175 -17.07 -7.27 -0.38
N LEU A 176 -17.36 -7.03 -1.65
CA LEU A 176 -16.57 -6.12 -2.48
C LEU A 176 -17.46 -5.25 -3.39
N ASP A 177 -16.97 -4.06 -3.70
CA ASP A 177 -17.51 -3.17 -4.71
C ASP A 177 -16.48 -3.03 -5.85
N TYR A 178 -16.94 -2.70 -7.06
CA TYR A 178 -16.05 -2.35 -8.15
C TYR A 178 -16.61 -1.19 -8.98
N THR A 179 -15.72 -0.42 -9.60
CA THR A 179 -16.09 0.70 -10.47
C THR A 179 -14.98 1.02 -11.46
N LEU A 180 -15.33 1.69 -12.56
CA LEU A 180 -14.36 2.34 -13.43
C LEU A 180 -14.04 3.74 -12.94
N TYR A 181 -12.78 4.16 -13.01
CA TYR A 181 -12.35 5.50 -12.62
C TYR A 181 -13.18 6.62 -13.27
N GLN A 182 -13.62 6.40 -14.50
CA GLN A 182 -14.36 7.41 -15.30
C GLN A 182 -15.86 7.39 -15.04
N SER A 183 -16.47 6.28 -14.66
CA SER A 183 -17.91 6.13 -14.61
C SER A 183 -18.57 6.74 -13.37
N GLY A 184 -17.85 6.77 -12.24
CA GLY A 184 -18.40 7.21 -10.96
C GLY A 184 -19.48 6.28 -10.37
N LEU A 185 -19.87 5.23 -11.08
CA LEU A 185 -20.90 4.29 -10.72
C LEU A 185 -20.27 3.05 -10.07
N PHE A 186 -20.89 2.53 -9.02
CA PHE A 186 -20.49 1.29 -8.36
C PHE A 186 -21.43 0.16 -8.74
N SER A 187 -20.86 -0.99 -8.98
CA SER A 187 -21.58 -2.25 -9.02
C SER A 187 -21.16 -3.09 -7.82
N THR A 188 -22.15 -3.69 -7.16
CA THR A 188 -21.96 -4.47 -5.95
C THR A 188 -22.06 -5.95 -6.26
N TYR A 189 -21.11 -6.75 -5.81
CA TYR A 189 -21.23 -8.21 -5.75
C TYR A 189 -21.64 -8.62 -4.33
N THR A 190 -22.77 -9.32 -4.25
CA THR A 190 -23.26 -9.96 -3.02
C THR A 190 -22.96 -11.44 -3.03
#